data_4d15ae831abdcdc4bbb682877d7e8342
#
_entry.id   4d15ae831abdcdc4bbb682877d7e8342
#
_cell.length_a   1.000
_cell.length_b   1.000
_cell.length_c   1.000
_cell.angle_alpha   90.00
_cell.angle_beta   90.00
_cell.angle_gamma   90.00
#
_symmetry.space_group_name_H-M   'P 1'
#
loop_
_entity.id
_entity.type
_entity.pdbx_description
1 polymer ?
#
loop_
_entity_poly.entity_id
_entity_poly.type
_entity_poly.pdbx_seq_one_letter_code
_entity_poly.pdbx_strand_id
1 'polypeptide(L)'
;MNNLIELGGDGLLALFHGKNGESLIPKPFERDIFLLDTHVAGTTHIEGIDELEPYLKSGDRLNLFREPDNPYDEFAILIKTMDGVKIGYIPQKDNIIFARLMYAVKLLFGKITEKEKKGNWLRIKIQVFMHE
;
A
#
# COMPACT_ATOMS: atom_id res chain seq x y z
N MET A 1 21.07 20.12 2.76
CA MET A 1 21.49 20.02 2.55
C MET A 1 21.69 20.06 2.81
N ASN A 2 21.74 20.58 2.54
CA ASN A 2 22.07 20.62 2.29
C ASN A 2 22.55 20.11 2.08
N ASN A 3 22.80 19.98 1.46
CA ASN A 3 23.31 19.46 0.91
C ASN A 3 23.87 19.00 0.49
N LEU A 4 23.82 18.94 -0.34
CA LEU A 4 24.43 18.86 -0.97
C LEU A 4 24.83 19.28 -1.09
N ILE A 5 24.76 19.38 -1.24
CA ILE A 5 25.32 20.02 -1.33
C ILE A 5 25.17 20.91 -1.03
N GLU A 6 25.06 20.76 -0.44
CA GLU A 6 25.01 21.85 -0.50
C GLU A 6 26.09 22.30 -0.73
N LEU A 7 26.61 21.84 -1.34
CA LEU A 7 27.64 22.28 -1.70
C LEU A 7 27.52 23.54 -2.04
N GLY A 8 28.23 24.21 -1.88
CA GLY A 8 28.06 25.46 -2.31
C GLY A 8 26.69 25.88 -1.99
N GLY A 9 26.17 25.29 -1.09
CA GLY A 9 24.89 25.64 -0.66
C GLY A 9 23.87 25.71 -1.77
N ASP A 10 23.29 26.86 -1.95
CA ASP A 10 22.07 26.97 -2.74
C ASP A 10 22.25 26.78 -4.22
N GLY A 11 23.44 27.10 -4.74
CA GLY A 11 23.65 26.97 -6.17
C GLY A 11 23.53 25.54 -6.65
N LEU A 12 24.14 24.61 -5.92
CA LEU A 12 24.09 23.22 -6.30
C LEU A 12 22.72 22.62 -6.07
N LEU A 13 22.04 23.01 -5.01
CA LEU A 13 20.68 22.56 -4.78
C LEU A 13 19.77 22.98 -5.92
N ALA A 14 19.93 24.18 -6.41
CA ALA A 14 19.10 24.66 -7.51
C ALA A 14 19.28 23.84 -8.77
N LEU A 15 20.47 23.28 -8.98
CA LEU A 15 20.70 22.40 -10.14
C LEU A 15 19.93 21.09 -10.03
N PHE A 16 19.72 20.60 -8.84
CA PHE A 16 19.05 19.32 -8.62
C PHE A 16 17.55 19.44 -8.47
N HIS A 17 17.03 20.65 -8.42
CA HIS A 17 15.60 20.85 -8.26
C HIS A 17 15.04 21.65 -9.43
N GLY A 18 13.86 21.25 -9.89
CA GLY A 18 13.19 21.96 -10.95
C GLY A 18 12.59 23.27 -10.48
N LYS A 19 11.96 23.96 -11.41
CA LYS A 19 11.37 25.27 -11.14
C LYS A 19 10.33 25.24 -10.01
N ASN A 20 9.66 24.11 -9.86
CA ASN A 20 8.61 23.95 -8.85
C ASN A 20 9.12 23.25 -7.59
N GLY A 21 10.42 23.17 -7.42
CA GLY A 21 11.00 22.48 -6.28
C GLY A 21 11.12 20.98 -6.46
N GLU A 22 10.74 20.46 -7.60
CA GLU A 22 10.88 19.04 -7.87
C GLU A 22 12.31 18.69 -8.22
N SER A 23 12.74 17.51 -7.82
CA SER A 23 14.07 17.03 -8.14
C SER A 23 14.19 16.78 -9.64
N LEU A 24 15.24 17.30 -10.24
CA LEU A 24 15.55 17.04 -11.66
C LEU A 24 16.25 15.71 -11.84
N ILE A 25 16.80 15.15 -10.77
CA ILE A 25 17.52 13.88 -10.80
C ILE A 25 16.66 12.85 -10.06
N PRO A 26 16.27 11.75 -10.72
CA PRO A 26 15.49 10.72 -10.04
C PRO A 26 16.24 10.17 -8.84
N LYS A 27 15.54 9.97 -7.75
CA LYS A 27 16.12 9.35 -6.55
C LYS A 27 16.36 7.89 -6.85
N PRO A 28 17.61 7.40 -6.72
CA PRO A 28 17.95 6.06 -7.24
C PRO A 28 17.19 4.91 -6.60
N PHE A 29 16.72 5.06 -5.37
CA PHE A 29 16.03 3.97 -4.66
C PHE A 29 14.57 4.26 -4.39
N GLU A 30 14.04 5.31 -5.00
CA GLU A 30 12.64 5.68 -4.78
C GLU A 30 11.79 5.12 -5.91
N ARG A 31 11.28 3.92 -5.68
CA ARG A 31 10.45 3.24 -6.66
C ARG A 31 9.53 2.24 -5.94
N ASP A 32 8.55 1.77 -6.67
CA ASP A 32 7.63 0.75 -6.18
C ASP A 32 8.03 -0.59 -6.73
N ILE A 33 8.15 -1.57 -5.85
CA ILE A 33 8.54 -2.92 -6.23
C ILE A 33 7.33 -3.83 -6.07
N PHE A 34 6.93 -4.49 -7.15
CA PHE A 34 5.85 -5.47 -7.10
C PHE A 34 6.29 -6.68 -6.28
N LEU A 35 5.47 -7.09 -5.33
CA LEU A 35 5.78 -8.24 -4.48
C LEU A 35 4.94 -9.45 -4.82
N LEU A 36 3.62 -9.31 -4.89
CA LEU A 36 2.76 -10.47 -5.00
C LEU A 36 1.35 -10.11 -5.42
N ASP A 37 0.73 -11.00 -6.20
CA ASP A 37 -0.71 -10.96 -6.44
C ASP A 37 -1.42 -11.74 -5.33
N THR A 38 -2.48 -11.17 -4.80
CA THR A 38 -3.28 -11.85 -3.80
C THR A 38 -4.71 -11.33 -3.86
N HIS A 39 -5.49 -11.58 -2.85
CA HIS A 39 -6.87 -11.07 -2.78
C HIS A 39 -7.15 -10.59 -1.35
N VAL A 40 -8.28 -9.90 -1.19
CA VAL A 40 -8.69 -9.42 0.12
C VAL A 40 -9.47 -10.53 0.81
N ALA A 41 -9.00 -10.94 1.98
CA ALA A 41 -9.68 -11.96 2.78
C ALA A 41 -10.70 -11.31 3.70
N GLY A 42 -11.80 -12.02 3.95
CA GLY A 42 -12.77 -11.61 4.94
C GLY A 42 -13.73 -10.52 4.52
N THR A 43 -13.90 -10.28 3.22
CA THR A 43 -14.84 -9.24 2.76
C THR A 43 -16.28 -9.51 3.21
N THR A 44 -16.65 -10.78 3.37
CA THR A 44 -18.02 -11.14 3.80
C THR A 44 -18.29 -10.70 5.23
N HIS A 45 -17.27 -10.43 6.00
CA HIS A 45 -17.41 -10.02 7.41
C HIS A 45 -17.36 -8.50 7.57
N ILE A 46 -17.29 -7.77 6.47
CA ILE A 46 -17.24 -6.30 6.52
C ILE A 46 -18.64 -5.77 6.35
N GLU A 47 -19.10 -5.08 7.37
CA GLU A 47 -20.41 -4.44 7.34
C GLU A 47 -20.40 -3.32 6.30
N GLY A 48 -21.41 -3.31 5.43
CA GLY A 48 -21.53 -2.27 4.41
C GLY A 48 -20.64 -2.49 3.20
N ILE A 49 -20.06 -3.69 3.04
CA ILE A 49 -19.18 -3.94 1.89
C ILE A 49 -19.94 -3.82 0.56
N ASP A 50 -21.20 -4.19 0.52
CA ASP A 50 -21.99 -4.11 -0.69
C ASP A 50 -22.25 -2.67 -1.09
N GLU A 51 -22.44 -1.78 -0.12
CA GLU A 51 -22.61 -0.35 -0.40
C GLU A 51 -21.30 0.27 -0.86
N LEU A 52 -20.18 -0.26 -0.41
CA LEU A 52 -18.87 0.26 -0.79
C LEU A 52 -18.42 -0.23 -2.16
N GLU A 53 -18.92 -1.40 -2.57
CA GLU A 53 -18.43 -2.06 -3.78
C GLU A 53 -18.40 -1.15 -5.03
N PRO A 54 -19.43 -0.36 -5.31
CA PRO A 54 -19.39 0.48 -6.52
C PRO A 54 -18.28 1.52 -6.53
N TYR A 55 -17.73 1.85 -5.36
CA TYR A 55 -16.68 2.86 -5.23
C TYR A 55 -15.28 2.26 -5.28
N LEU A 56 -15.18 0.93 -5.27
CA LEU A 56 -13.89 0.24 -5.37
C LEU A 56 -13.59 -0.02 -6.84
N LYS A 57 -12.50 0.54 -7.33
CA LYS A 57 -12.17 0.47 -8.76
C LYS A 57 -10.78 -0.08 -8.99
N SER A 58 -10.60 -0.72 -10.13
CA SER A 58 -9.28 -1.19 -10.55
C SER A 58 -8.31 -0.01 -10.58
N GLY A 59 -7.13 -0.23 -10.01
CA GLY A 59 -6.12 0.80 -9.90
C GLY A 59 -6.15 1.58 -8.60
N ASP A 60 -7.21 1.44 -7.80
CA ASP A 60 -7.29 2.14 -6.53
C ASP A 60 -6.21 1.65 -5.57
N ARG A 61 -5.56 2.60 -4.92
CA ARG A 61 -4.55 2.30 -3.92
C ARG A 61 -5.20 1.96 -2.59
N LEU A 62 -4.58 1.01 -1.90
CA LEU A 62 -5.04 0.53 -0.60
C LEU A 62 -3.93 0.68 0.43
N ASN A 63 -4.30 1.06 1.64
CA ASN A 63 -3.36 1.15 2.74
C ASN A 63 -3.37 -0.13 3.56
N LEU A 64 -2.20 -0.55 4.00
CA LEU A 64 -2.01 -1.77 4.79
C LEU A 64 -1.56 -1.40 6.18
N PHE A 65 -2.19 -2.00 7.20
CA PHE A 65 -1.90 -1.71 8.60
C PHE A 65 -1.70 -3.01 9.37
N ARG A 66 -0.63 -3.07 10.17
CA ARG A 66 -0.43 -4.20 11.06
C ARG A 66 -1.44 -4.16 12.22
N GLU A 67 -1.92 -5.33 12.58
CA GLU A 67 -2.74 -5.51 13.78
C GLU A 67 -2.13 -6.57 14.68
N PRO A 68 -1.01 -6.26 15.36
CA PRO A 68 -0.36 -7.26 16.21
C PRO A 68 -1.23 -7.74 17.37
N ASP A 69 -2.23 -6.96 17.75
CA ASP A 69 -3.16 -7.32 18.83
C ASP A 69 -4.35 -8.15 18.35
N ASN A 70 -4.37 -8.52 17.07
CA ASN A 70 -5.50 -9.28 16.54
C ASN A 70 -5.60 -10.61 17.30
N PRO A 71 -6.78 -10.93 17.87
CA PRO A 71 -6.90 -12.14 18.69
C PRO A 71 -6.81 -13.44 17.92
N TYR A 72 -6.96 -13.39 16.60
CA TYR A 72 -6.94 -14.58 15.76
C TYR A 72 -5.62 -14.79 15.04
N ASP A 73 -4.84 -13.72 14.85
CA ASP A 73 -3.62 -13.79 14.04
C ASP A 73 -2.70 -12.62 14.37
N GLU A 74 -1.57 -12.93 14.99
CA GLU A 74 -0.60 -11.89 15.35
C GLU A 74 0.05 -11.25 14.13
N PHE A 75 -0.04 -11.88 12.97
CA PHE A 75 0.51 -11.33 11.72
C PHE A 75 -0.55 -10.65 10.86
N ALA A 76 -1.74 -10.42 11.42
CA ALA A 76 -2.83 -9.82 10.66
C ALA A 76 -2.43 -8.46 10.08
N ILE A 77 -2.83 -8.26 8.82
CA ILE A 77 -2.62 -7.00 8.12
C ILE A 77 -3.96 -6.54 7.60
N LEU A 78 -4.42 -5.43 8.14
CA LEU A 78 -5.70 -4.84 7.78
C LEU A 78 -5.56 -4.04 6.50
N ILE A 79 -6.55 -4.16 5.61
CA ILE A 79 -6.58 -3.41 4.35
C ILE A 79 -7.67 -2.35 4.43
N LYS A 80 -7.29 -1.10 4.15
CA LYS A 80 -8.24 0.02 4.12
C LYS A 80 -8.11 0.77 2.80
N THR A 81 -9.21 1.39 2.40
CA THR A 81 -9.17 2.33 1.28
C THR A 81 -8.38 3.56 1.68
N MET A 82 -8.08 4.42 0.71
CA MET A 82 -7.40 5.68 1.00
C MET A 82 -8.22 6.59 1.90
N ASP A 83 -9.54 6.41 1.90
CA ASP A 83 -10.45 7.16 2.78
C ASP A 83 -10.57 6.55 4.17
N GLY A 84 -9.84 5.48 4.42
CA GLY A 84 -9.81 4.86 5.74
C GLY A 84 -10.90 3.83 6.01
N VAL A 85 -11.58 3.35 4.96
CA VAL A 85 -12.64 2.36 5.12
C VAL A 85 -12.05 0.96 5.05
N LYS A 86 -12.32 0.16 6.09
CA LYS A 86 -11.85 -1.22 6.15
C LYS A 86 -12.55 -2.08 5.11
N ILE A 87 -11.79 -2.87 4.36
CA ILE A 87 -12.35 -3.79 3.38
C ILE A 87 -12.01 -5.26 3.65
N GLY A 88 -11.03 -5.52 4.47
CA GLY A 88 -10.65 -6.88 4.83
C GLY A 88 -9.21 -6.98 5.25
N TYR A 89 -8.61 -8.14 5.01
CA TYR A 89 -7.26 -8.47 5.46
C TYR A 89 -6.46 -9.14 4.35
N ILE A 90 -5.15 -9.09 4.46
CA ILE A 90 -4.26 -9.92 3.65
C ILE A 90 -4.49 -11.37 4.08
N PRO A 91 -4.61 -12.32 3.15
CA PRO A 91 -4.79 -13.73 3.52
C PRO A 91 -3.64 -14.25 4.40
N GLN A 92 -3.98 -15.12 5.34
CA GLN A 92 -2.99 -15.67 6.27
C GLN A 92 -1.83 -16.36 5.56
N LYS A 93 -2.08 -16.97 4.43
CA LYS A 93 -1.03 -17.68 3.68
C LYS A 93 0.06 -16.73 3.19
N ASP A 94 -0.25 -15.44 3.08
CA ASP A 94 0.69 -14.45 2.53
C ASP A 94 1.19 -13.45 3.56
N ASN A 95 0.53 -13.35 4.73
CA ASN A 95 0.74 -12.20 5.59
C ASN A 95 2.06 -12.18 6.37
N ILE A 96 2.63 -13.35 6.67
CA ILE A 96 3.85 -13.39 7.51
C ILE A 96 4.99 -12.62 6.87
N ILE A 97 5.21 -12.84 5.57
CA ILE A 97 6.31 -12.17 4.86
C ILE A 97 6.09 -10.66 4.86
N PHE A 98 4.87 -10.24 4.54
CA PHE A 98 4.57 -8.81 4.52
C PHE A 98 4.66 -8.19 5.91
N ALA A 99 4.19 -8.90 6.94
CA ALA A 99 4.27 -8.41 8.30
C ALA A 99 5.73 -8.19 8.73
N ARG A 100 6.62 -9.11 8.32
CA ARG A 100 8.04 -8.97 8.64
C ARG A 100 8.67 -7.80 7.90
N LEU A 101 8.30 -7.58 6.64
CA LEU A 101 8.78 -6.42 5.91
C LEU A 101 8.32 -5.13 6.57
N MET A 102 7.06 -5.07 7.00
CA MET A 102 6.54 -3.90 7.68
C MET A 102 7.21 -3.68 9.04
N TYR A 103 7.53 -4.76 9.73
CA TYR A 103 8.28 -4.67 10.98
C TYR A 103 9.67 -4.08 10.73
N ALA A 104 10.27 -4.37 9.58
CA ALA A 104 11.55 -3.79 9.18
C ALA A 104 11.41 -2.38 8.61
N VAL A 105 10.27 -1.74 8.88
CA VAL A 105 9.95 -0.37 8.49
C VAL A 105 9.89 -0.18 6.98
N LYS A 106 9.53 -1.22 6.26
CA LYS A 106 9.27 -1.10 4.82
C LYS A 106 7.83 -0.64 4.61
N LEU A 107 7.65 0.27 3.67
CA LEU A 107 6.33 0.78 3.36
C LEU A 107 5.68 -0.10 2.30
N LEU A 108 4.58 -0.77 2.67
CA LEU A 108 3.84 -1.62 1.77
C LEU A 108 2.47 -1.02 1.48
N PHE A 109 1.99 -1.22 0.28
CA PHE A 109 0.63 -0.79 -0.09
C PHE A 109 0.08 -1.75 -1.13
N GLY A 110 -1.25 -1.67 -1.34
CA GLY A 110 -1.91 -2.50 -2.33
C GLY A 110 -2.54 -1.67 -3.43
N LYS A 111 -2.88 -2.34 -4.52
CA LYS A 111 -3.71 -1.78 -5.59
C LYS A 111 -4.73 -2.80 -6.00
N ILE A 112 -5.96 -2.36 -6.19
CA ILE A 112 -7.02 -3.23 -6.71
C ILE A 112 -6.75 -3.49 -8.18
N THR A 113 -6.77 -4.77 -8.56
CA THR A 113 -6.63 -5.13 -9.97
C THR A 113 -7.97 -5.53 -10.56
N GLU A 114 -8.81 -6.18 -9.77
CA GLU A 114 -10.06 -6.73 -10.28
C GLU A 114 -11.01 -6.97 -9.11
N LYS A 115 -12.29 -6.86 -9.35
CA LYS A 115 -13.29 -7.27 -8.37
C LYS A 115 -14.37 -8.07 -9.06
N GLU A 116 -14.95 -9.03 -8.32
CA GLU A 116 -15.93 -9.94 -8.85
C GLU A 116 -16.89 -10.33 -7.74
N LYS A 117 -18.19 -10.30 -8.04
CA LYS A 117 -19.19 -10.71 -7.07
C LYS A 117 -19.64 -12.13 -7.41
N LYS A 118 -19.50 -13.05 -6.45
CA LYS A 118 -19.94 -14.44 -6.58
C LYS A 118 -20.91 -14.75 -5.45
N GLY A 119 -22.20 -14.74 -5.75
CA GLY A 119 -23.21 -14.90 -4.72
C GLY A 119 -23.09 -13.79 -3.69
N ASN A 120 -22.85 -14.16 -2.43
CA ASN A 120 -22.69 -13.19 -1.35
C ASN A 120 -21.22 -12.82 -1.13
N TRP A 121 -20.31 -13.31 -1.96
CA TRP A 121 -18.89 -13.10 -1.78
C TRP A 121 -18.37 -12.07 -2.78
N LEU A 122 -17.85 -10.98 -2.27
CA LEU A 122 -17.15 -10.00 -3.09
C LEU A 122 -15.67 -10.36 -3.09
N ARG A 123 -15.18 -10.82 -4.24
CA ARG A 123 -13.77 -11.15 -4.40
C ARG A 123 -13.04 -9.94 -4.97
N ILE A 124 -12.06 -9.46 -4.22
CA ILE A 124 -11.24 -8.32 -4.63
C ILE A 124 -9.82 -8.80 -4.81
N LYS A 125 -9.34 -8.78 -6.04
CA LYS A 125 -7.94 -9.13 -6.33
C LYS A 125 -7.09 -7.88 -6.22
N ILE A 126 -5.93 -8.04 -5.60
CA ILE A 126 -5.02 -6.91 -5.38
C ILE A 126 -3.59 -7.33 -5.71
N GLN A 127 -2.77 -6.33 -5.95
CA GLN A 127 -1.32 -6.47 -6.03
C GLN A 127 -0.72 -5.76 -4.84
N VAL A 128 0.29 -6.36 -4.23
CA VAL A 128 1.00 -5.74 -3.10
C VAL A 128 2.35 -5.26 -3.58
N PHE A 129 2.68 -4.03 -3.22
CA PHE A 129 3.92 -3.36 -3.61
C PHE A 129 4.67 -2.91 -2.36
N MET A 130 5.98 -2.76 -2.51
CA MET A 130 6.83 -2.13 -1.51
C MET A 130 7.39 -0.86 -2.12
N HIS A 131 7.24 0.25 -1.40
CA HIS A 131 7.86 1.50 -1.80
C HIS A 131 9.26 1.56 -1.20
N GLU A 132 10.24 1.75 -2.06
CA GLU A 132 11.63 1.90 -1.63
C GLU A 132 11.96 3.32 -1.22
#